data_2b0c5c043de1ad04e48a816814a201f3
#
_entry.id   2b0c5c043de1ad04e48a816814a201f3
#
_cell.length_a   1.000
_cell.length_b   1.000
_cell.length_c   1.000
_cell.angle_alpha   90.00
_cell.angle_beta   90.00
_cell.angle_gamma   90.00
#
_symmetry.space_group_name_H-M   'P 1'
#
loop_
_entity.id
_entity.type
_entity.pdbx_description
1 polymer ?
#
loop_
_entity_poly.entity_id
_entity_poly.type
_entity_poly.pdbx_seq_one_letter_code
_entity_poly.pdbx_strand_id
1 'polypeptide(L)'
;MRKDYPITVLKEPYSSFAESFRKLQVNLDLINADGTNKVLQIVSTQSGEGKTISALNIAAVYAERKEKVILVDLDLRRPKIHRAFQIENKSGLTDYFLGDITREQLIQHTETGIDIIVRGREASYPNVILNSVKFAQLIASLREEYDIVILDCPPLLVVSDALIISKHSDGVLLIAAMNQTPKEAFQEALRLLKQNNIKVFGINLTRVETKKSGYGEHYHYYEYNDKEESAAGK
;
A
#
# COMPACT_ATOMS: atom_id res chain seq x y z
N MET A 1 22.23 0.80 -9.72
CA MET A 1 21.76 0.87 -8.32
C MET A 1 20.40 0.22 -8.21
N ARG A 2 20.25 -0.80 -7.35
CA ARG A 2 18.92 -1.34 -7.02
C ARG A 2 18.15 -0.22 -6.32
N LYS A 3 16.94 0.11 -6.79
CA LYS A 3 16.06 1.04 -6.07
C LYS A 3 15.62 0.34 -4.79
N ASP A 4 16.00 0.87 -3.64
CA ASP A 4 15.49 0.44 -2.35
C ASP A 4 14.03 0.88 -2.22
N TYR A 5 13.24 0.03 -1.60
CA TYR A 5 11.86 0.32 -1.20
C TYR A 5 11.81 0.38 0.33
N PRO A 6 12.16 1.53 0.93
CA PRO A 6 12.24 1.61 2.38
C PRO A 6 10.85 1.57 3.02
N ILE A 7 10.73 0.81 4.09
CA ILE A 7 9.60 0.93 5.02
C ILE A 7 10.05 1.97 6.06
N THR A 8 9.89 3.25 5.68
CA THR A 8 10.43 4.37 6.46
C THR A 8 9.76 4.49 7.82
N VAL A 9 8.48 4.15 7.94
CA VAL A 9 7.77 4.10 9.23
C VAL A 9 8.52 3.25 10.25
N LEU A 10 9.05 2.08 9.85
CA LEU A 10 9.79 1.20 10.75
C LEU A 10 11.25 1.63 10.98
N LYS A 11 11.88 2.26 9.98
CA LYS A 11 13.28 2.69 10.06
C LYS A 11 13.47 4.01 10.81
N GLU A 12 12.53 4.92 10.63
CA GLU A 12 12.55 6.30 11.15
C GLU A 12 11.18 6.64 11.76
N PRO A 13 10.78 5.97 12.88
CA PRO A 13 9.41 6.02 13.40
C PRO A 13 8.99 7.43 13.86
N TYR A 14 9.95 8.29 14.23
CA TYR A 14 9.70 9.67 14.67
C TYR A 14 9.83 10.71 13.56
N SER A 15 10.03 10.29 12.31
CA SER A 15 10.14 11.22 11.19
C SER A 15 8.79 11.85 10.83
N SER A 16 8.80 13.05 10.25
CA SER A 16 7.61 13.70 9.70
C SER A 16 6.95 12.86 8.59
N PHE A 17 7.75 12.04 7.91
CA PHE A 17 7.27 11.08 6.93
C PHE A 17 6.42 9.98 7.60
N ALA A 18 6.92 9.35 8.68
CA ALA A 18 6.16 8.34 9.43
C ALA A 18 4.86 8.94 9.99
N GLU A 19 4.94 10.14 10.55
CA GLU A 19 3.76 10.84 11.09
C GLU A 19 2.71 11.15 10.01
N SER A 20 3.13 11.43 8.77
CA SER A 20 2.19 11.64 7.66
C SER A 20 1.40 10.36 7.34
N PHE A 21 2.01 9.19 7.46
CA PHE A 21 1.33 7.90 7.27
C PHE A 21 0.41 7.54 8.43
N ARG A 22 0.77 7.88 9.69
CA ARG A 22 -0.15 7.72 10.83
C ARG A 22 -1.40 8.60 10.67
N LYS A 23 -1.24 9.85 10.23
CA LYS A 23 -2.39 10.72 9.89
C LYS A 23 -3.24 10.16 8.75
N LEU A 24 -2.61 9.60 7.72
CA LEU A 24 -3.33 8.93 6.63
C LEU A 24 -4.13 7.73 7.16
N GLN A 25 -3.52 6.91 8.02
CA GLN A 25 -4.19 5.77 8.63
C GLN A 25 -5.40 6.20 9.47
N VAL A 26 -5.28 7.24 10.31
CA VAL A 26 -6.43 7.79 11.06
C VAL A 26 -7.56 8.22 10.13
N ASN A 27 -7.25 8.86 9.00
CA ASN A 27 -8.28 9.23 8.02
C ASN A 27 -8.94 8.00 7.38
N LEU A 28 -8.18 6.94 7.09
CA LEU A 28 -8.73 5.68 6.58
C LEU A 28 -9.65 5.01 7.62
N ASP A 29 -9.28 5.01 8.90
CA ASP A 29 -10.10 4.47 9.99
C ASP A 29 -11.41 5.25 10.17
N LEU A 30 -11.37 6.57 10.05
CA LEU A 30 -12.59 7.40 10.11
C LEU A 30 -13.57 7.08 8.97
N ILE A 31 -13.05 6.74 7.77
CA ILE A 31 -13.89 6.29 6.65
C ILE A 31 -14.43 4.87 6.90
N ASN A 32 -13.74 4.09 7.71
CA ASN A 32 -14.07 2.71 8.08
C ASN A 32 -14.58 2.59 9.52
N ALA A 33 -15.32 3.58 10.00
CA ALA A 33 -15.78 3.61 11.40
C ALA A 33 -16.64 2.41 11.81
N ASP A 34 -17.30 1.74 10.86
CA ASP A 34 -18.09 0.53 11.07
C ASP A 34 -17.26 -0.78 10.99
N GLY A 35 -15.96 -0.69 10.67
CA GLY A 35 -15.05 -1.83 10.57
C GLY A 35 -15.30 -2.78 9.40
N THR A 36 -16.14 -2.40 8.44
CA THR A 36 -16.54 -3.29 7.33
C THR A 36 -15.57 -3.31 6.17
N ASN A 37 -14.78 -2.22 6.00
CA ASN A 37 -13.87 -2.06 4.87
C ASN A 37 -12.48 -2.60 5.24
N LYS A 38 -12.23 -3.87 4.95
CA LYS A 38 -10.96 -4.55 5.27
C LYS A 38 -9.99 -4.62 4.11
N VAL A 39 -10.45 -4.53 2.86
CA VAL A 39 -9.62 -4.69 1.66
C VAL A 39 -9.38 -3.34 1.00
N LEU A 40 -8.20 -2.77 1.25
CA LEU A 40 -7.75 -1.50 0.72
C LEU A 40 -6.90 -1.71 -0.54
N GLN A 41 -7.34 -1.18 -1.66
CA GLN A 41 -6.59 -1.20 -2.91
C GLN A 41 -5.77 0.09 -3.07
N ILE A 42 -4.47 -0.05 -3.31
CA ILE A 42 -3.55 1.07 -3.59
C ILE A 42 -3.28 1.12 -5.10
N VAL A 43 -3.67 2.19 -5.74
CA VAL A 43 -3.41 2.44 -7.17
C VAL A 43 -2.77 3.80 -7.39
N SER A 44 -2.10 3.97 -8.52
CA SER A 44 -1.62 5.28 -8.98
C SER A 44 -2.15 5.57 -10.38
N THR A 45 -2.10 6.82 -10.83
CA THR A 45 -2.49 7.17 -12.19
C THR A 45 -1.51 6.57 -13.19
N GLN A 46 -0.21 6.76 -12.93
CA GLN A 46 0.91 6.33 -13.76
C GLN A 46 1.98 5.59 -12.95
N SER A 47 2.99 5.04 -13.66
CA SER A 47 4.13 4.38 -13.01
C SER A 47 5.03 5.39 -12.29
N GLY A 48 5.57 5.00 -11.12
CA GLY A 48 6.59 5.79 -10.42
C GLY A 48 6.05 6.85 -9.47
N GLU A 49 4.75 6.89 -9.21
CA GLU A 49 4.10 7.88 -8.32
C GLU A 49 4.16 7.51 -6.83
N GLY A 50 4.79 6.40 -6.45
CA GLY A 50 5.00 6.04 -5.05
C GLY A 50 3.99 5.06 -4.45
N LYS A 51 3.11 4.42 -5.26
CA LYS A 51 2.07 3.48 -4.79
C LYS A 51 2.62 2.37 -3.87
N THR A 52 3.66 1.64 -4.30
CA THR A 52 4.27 0.56 -3.51
C THR A 52 4.88 1.07 -2.20
N ILE A 53 5.54 2.24 -2.22
CA ILE A 53 6.07 2.87 -1.00
C ILE A 53 4.92 3.24 -0.07
N SER A 54 3.82 3.77 -0.60
CA SER A 54 2.63 4.06 0.19
C SER A 54 2.02 2.78 0.78
N ALA A 55 1.86 1.72 -0.01
CA ALA A 55 1.34 0.44 0.45
C ALA A 55 2.17 -0.16 1.59
N LEU A 56 3.52 -0.16 1.45
CA LEU A 56 4.46 -0.63 2.47
C LEU A 56 4.36 0.15 3.79
N ASN A 57 4.29 1.48 3.71
CA ASN A 57 4.26 2.32 4.91
C ASN A 57 2.88 2.36 5.56
N ILE A 58 1.78 2.23 4.81
CA ILE A 58 0.44 2.03 5.37
C ILE A 58 0.38 0.69 6.10
N ALA A 59 0.89 -0.41 5.51
CA ALA A 59 0.96 -1.71 6.16
C ALA A 59 1.75 -1.65 7.48
N ALA A 60 2.87 -0.91 7.50
CA ALA A 60 3.68 -0.74 8.69
C ALA A 60 2.94 0.00 9.82
N VAL A 61 2.20 1.06 9.51
CA VAL A 61 1.43 1.81 10.53
C VAL A 61 0.33 0.94 11.16
N TYR A 62 -0.35 0.10 10.39
CA TYR A 62 -1.32 -0.85 10.94
C TYR A 62 -0.63 -1.93 11.78
N ALA A 63 0.53 -2.45 11.35
CA ALA A 63 1.29 -3.43 12.11
C ALA A 63 1.84 -2.86 13.44
N GLU A 64 2.23 -1.57 13.52
CA GLU A 64 2.60 -0.90 14.77
C GLU A 64 1.48 -1.00 15.83
N ARG A 65 0.23 -1.05 15.41
CA ARG A 65 -0.96 -1.20 16.28
C ARG A 65 -1.29 -2.65 16.62
N LYS A 66 -0.43 -3.60 16.21
CA LYS A 66 -0.61 -5.05 16.38
C LYS A 66 -1.85 -5.61 15.66
N GLU A 67 -2.32 -4.94 14.64
CA GLU A 67 -3.35 -5.47 13.73
C GLU A 67 -2.76 -6.56 12.85
N LYS A 68 -3.56 -7.54 12.49
CA LYS A 68 -3.19 -8.58 11.52
C LYS A 68 -3.21 -7.99 10.12
N VAL A 69 -2.05 -7.72 9.56
CA VAL A 69 -1.88 -7.04 8.27
C VAL A 69 -1.34 -8.00 7.23
N ILE A 70 -1.95 -8.03 6.06
CA ILE A 70 -1.37 -8.68 4.89
C ILE A 70 -1.24 -7.71 3.72
N LEU A 71 -0.08 -7.72 3.08
CA LEU A 71 0.25 -6.93 1.90
C LEU A 71 0.44 -7.84 0.69
N VAL A 72 -0.37 -7.65 -0.36
CA VAL A 72 -0.37 -8.50 -1.55
C VAL A 72 0.17 -7.73 -2.76
N ASP A 73 1.22 -8.26 -3.40
CA ASP A 73 1.80 -7.70 -4.64
C ASP A 73 0.98 -8.13 -5.86
N LEU A 74 0.08 -7.28 -6.30
CA LEU A 74 -0.76 -7.49 -7.48
C LEU A 74 -0.27 -6.72 -8.73
N ASP A 75 0.87 -6.02 -8.64
CA ASP A 75 1.58 -5.55 -9.83
C ASP A 75 2.36 -6.74 -10.45
N LEU A 76 1.61 -7.71 -10.98
CA LEU A 76 2.16 -8.96 -11.51
C LEU A 76 3.10 -8.73 -12.70
N ARG A 77 3.10 -7.53 -13.28
CA ARG A 77 4.00 -7.15 -14.37
C ARG A 77 5.33 -6.61 -13.86
N ARG A 78 5.32 -5.83 -12.77
CA ARG A 78 6.50 -5.17 -12.20
C ARG A 78 6.51 -5.26 -10.67
N PRO A 79 6.56 -6.47 -10.10
CA PRO A 79 6.47 -6.70 -8.65
C PRO A 79 7.64 -6.03 -7.93
N LYS A 80 7.37 -5.53 -6.72
CA LYS A 80 8.35 -4.75 -5.95
C LYS A 80 8.39 -5.09 -4.47
N ILE A 81 7.32 -5.64 -3.89
CA ILE A 81 7.21 -5.91 -2.45
C ILE A 81 8.35 -6.80 -1.96
N HIS A 82 8.69 -7.86 -2.71
CA HIS A 82 9.80 -8.77 -2.36
C HIS A 82 11.14 -8.04 -2.12
N ARG A 83 11.36 -6.87 -2.77
CA ARG A 83 12.60 -6.08 -2.60
C ARG A 83 12.62 -5.35 -1.27
N ALA A 84 11.47 -4.87 -0.79
CA ALA A 84 11.37 -4.17 0.48
C ALA A 84 11.70 -5.09 1.66
N PHE A 85 11.30 -6.35 1.57
CA PHE A 85 11.55 -7.38 2.57
C PHE A 85 12.83 -8.21 2.30
N GLN A 86 13.59 -7.89 1.25
CA GLN A 86 14.83 -8.56 0.86
C GLN A 86 14.67 -10.07 0.66
N ILE A 87 13.52 -10.51 0.18
CA ILE A 87 13.21 -11.91 -0.09
C ILE A 87 13.27 -12.23 -1.58
N GLU A 88 13.38 -13.52 -1.89
CA GLU A 88 13.33 -14.01 -3.26
C GLU A 88 11.90 -13.99 -3.79
N ASN A 89 11.74 -13.61 -5.06
CA ASN A 89 10.45 -13.61 -5.75
C ASN A 89 10.31 -14.88 -6.63
N LYS A 90 10.61 -16.06 -6.05
CA LYS A 90 10.59 -17.34 -6.79
C LYS A 90 9.30 -18.13 -6.61
N SER A 91 8.65 -17.96 -5.48
CA SER A 91 7.41 -18.67 -5.13
C SER A 91 6.40 -17.66 -4.61
N GLY A 92 5.18 -17.67 -5.12
CA GLY A 92 4.17 -16.69 -4.76
C GLY A 92 2.84 -16.90 -5.48
N LEU A 93 2.14 -15.82 -5.74
CA LEU A 93 0.77 -15.83 -6.26
C LEU A 93 0.64 -16.65 -7.56
N THR A 94 1.55 -16.45 -8.53
CA THR A 94 1.53 -17.19 -9.80
C THR A 94 1.68 -18.69 -9.58
N ASP A 95 2.59 -19.10 -8.68
CA ASP A 95 2.85 -20.51 -8.36
C ASP A 95 1.65 -21.17 -7.66
N TYR A 96 1.00 -20.44 -6.77
CA TYR A 96 -0.24 -20.88 -6.14
C TYR A 96 -1.36 -21.12 -7.17
N PHE A 97 -1.51 -20.22 -8.15
CA PHE A 97 -2.51 -20.38 -9.20
C PHE A 97 -2.24 -21.57 -10.10
N LEU A 98 -0.98 -21.88 -10.37
CA LEU A 98 -0.56 -23.05 -11.14
C LEU A 98 -0.70 -24.36 -10.35
N GLY A 99 -0.91 -24.30 -9.04
CA GLY A 99 -1.04 -25.47 -8.16
C GLY A 99 0.29 -26.04 -7.68
N ASP A 100 1.38 -25.29 -7.85
CA ASP A 100 2.74 -25.72 -7.47
C ASP A 100 3.05 -25.51 -6.00
N ILE A 101 2.27 -24.65 -5.33
CA ILE A 101 2.37 -24.41 -3.88
C ILE A 101 0.99 -24.38 -3.23
N THR A 102 0.94 -24.71 -1.94
CA THR A 102 -0.28 -24.62 -1.13
C THR A 102 -0.55 -23.18 -0.69
N ARG A 103 -1.72 -22.94 -0.08
CA ARG A 103 -2.07 -21.63 0.48
C ARG A 103 -1.16 -21.26 1.66
N GLU A 104 -0.80 -22.22 2.49
CA GLU A 104 0.11 -22.02 3.63
C GLU A 104 1.51 -21.61 3.17
N GLN A 105 1.96 -22.11 2.02
CA GLN A 105 3.25 -21.75 1.41
C GLN A 105 3.20 -20.41 0.67
N LEU A 106 1.99 -19.91 0.34
CA LEU A 106 1.80 -18.65 -0.37
C LEU A 106 2.04 -17.45 0.56
N ILE A 107 1.58 -17.52 1.80
CA ILE A 107 1.68 -16.45 2.78
C ILE A 107 3.05 -16.52 3.44
N GLN A 108 3.80 -15.43 3.36
CA GLN A 108 5.12 -15.32 3.98
C GLN A 108 5.04 -14.40 5.18
N HIS A 109 5.34 -14.95 6.36
CA HIS A 109 5.40 -14.20 7.62
C HIS A 109 6.73 -13.46 7.70
N THR A 110 6.71 -12.18 8.08
CA THR A 110 7.92 -11.37 8.20
C THR A 110 8.15 -10.94 9.66
N GLU A 111 9.40 -10.62 9.99
CA GLU A 111 9.77 -10.11 11.32
C GLU A 111 9.14 -8.75 11.65
N THR A 112 8.62 -8.05 10.66
CA THR A 112 7.97 -6.74 10.83
C THR A 112 6.52 -6.83 11.31
N GLY A 113 5.97 -8.04 11.43
CA GLY A 113 4.55 -8.26 11.76
C GLY A 113 3.60 -8.05 10.57
N ILE A 114 4.14 -7.84 9.37
CA ILE A 114 3.37 -7.72 8.13
C ILE A 114 3.49 -9.04 7.38
N ASP A 115 2.40 -9.75 7.17
CA ASP A 115 2.38 -10.89 6.27
C ASP A 115 2.35 -10.41 4.82
N ILE A 116 2.99 -11.17 3.92
CA ILE A 116 3.09 -10.76 2.52
C ILE A 116 2.76 -11.91 1.57
N ILE A 117 2.18 -11.54 0.43
CA ILE A 117 2.08 -12.39 -0.76
C ILE A 117 2.83 -11.70 -1.89
N VAL A 118 3.89 -12.32 -2.37
CA VAL A 118 4.66 -11.86 -3.54
C VAL A 118 4.13 -12.48 -4.81
N ARG A 119 4.51 -11.94 -5.99
CA ARG A 119 4.08 -12.48 -7.27
C ARG A 119 4.52 -13.93 -7.50
N GLY A 120 5.75 -14.28 -7.12
CA GLY A 120 6.41 -15.51 -7.52
C GLY A 120 7.00 -15.42 -8.93
N ARG A 121 6.98 -16.54 -9.69
CA ARG A 121 7.45 -16.56 -11.08
C ARG A 121 6.63 -15.63 -11.98
N GLU A 122 7.13 -15.35 -13.16
CA GLU A 122 6.48 -14.44 -14.11
C GLU A 122 5.11 -14.97 -14.55
N ALA A 123 4.11 -14.08 -14.49
CA ALA A 123 2.75 -14.38 -14.92
C ALA A 123 2.59 -14.04 -16.41
N SER A 124 2.43 -15.04 -17.27
CA SER A 124 2.21 -14.82 -18.71
C SER A 124 0.88 -14.11 -18.99
N TYR A 125 -0.14 -14.39 -18.20
CA TYR A 125 -1.50 -13.85 -18.37
C TYR A 125 -2.07 -13.34 -17.04
N PRO A 126 -1.62 -12.18 -16.52
CA PRO A 126 -2.08 -11.63 -15.23
C PRO A 126 -3.61 -11.51 -15.12
N ASN A 127 -4.27 -11.06 -16.18
CA ASN A 127 -5.72 -10.89 -16.25
C ASN A 127 -6.49 -12.21 -16.08
N VAL A 128 -5.96 -13.36 -16.49
CA VAL A 128 -6.58 -14.67 -16.27
C VAL A 128 -6.57 -15.02 -14.79
N ILE A 129 -5.44 -14.80 -14.12
CA ILE A 129 -5.32 -15.01 -12.67
C ILE A 129 -6.33 -14.11 -11.95
N LEU A 130 -6.32 -12.82 -12.21
CA LEU A 130 -7.12 -11.81 -11.50
C LEU A 130 -8.64 -11.95 -11.72
N ASN A 131 -9.08 -12.51 -12.85
CA ASN A 131 -10.51 -12.80 -13.13
C ASN A 131 -10.96 -14.19 -12.65
N SER A 132 -10.08 -15.00 -12.08
CA SER A 132 -10.42 -16.37 -11.70
C SER A 132 -11.25 -16.42 -10.41
N VAL A 133 -12.09 -17.46 -10.30
CA VAL A 133 -12.83 -17.77 -9.06
C VAL A 133 -11.85 -18.01 -7.90
N LYS A 134 -10.70 -18.64 -8.18
CA LYS A 134 -9.65 -18.90 -7.18
C LYS A 134 -9.08 -17.61 -6.59
N PHE A 135 -8.94 -16.54 -7.41
CA PHE A 135 -8.51 -15.22 -6.91
C PHE A 135 -9.58 -14.60 -6.00
N ALA A 136 -10.83 -14.61 -6.41
CA ALA A 136 -11.95 -14.12 -5.59
C ALA A 136 -12.00 -14.84 -4.23
N GLN A 137 -11.87 -16.17 -4.23
CA GLN A 137 -11.84 -16.99 -3.01
C GLN A 137 -10.63 -16.67 -2.12
N LEU A 138 -9.45 -16.46 -2.71
CA LEU A 138 -8.25 -16.04 -1.96
C LEU A 138 -8.51 -14.72 -1.25
N ILE A 139 -8.95 -13.66 -1.96
CA ILE A 139 -9.19 -12.36 -1.33
C ILE A 139 -10.30 -12.46 -0.25
N ALA A 140 -11.35 -13.23 -0.49
CA ALA A 140 -12.40 -13.46 0.51
C ALA A 140 -11.84 -14.15 1.77
N SER A 141 -11.00 -15.17 1.64
CA SER A 141 -10.39 -15.83 2.80
C SER A 141 -9.42 -14.90 3.55
N LEU A 142 -8.65 -14.05 2.85
CA LEU A 142 -7.78 -13.07 3.50
C LEU A 142 -8.59 -12.02 4.28
N ARG A 143 -9.73 -11.59 3.76
CA ARG A 143 -10.66 -10.67 4.45
C ARG A 143 -11.14 -11.24 5.80
N GLU A 144 -11.38 -12.54 5.89
CA GLU A 144 -11.83 -13.18 7.14
C GLU A 144 -10.71 -13.31 8.17
N GLU A 145 -9.47 -13.49 7.72
CA GLU A 145 -8.33 -13.82 8.58
C GLU A 145 -7.54 -12.60 9.06
N TYR A 146 -7.59 -11.50 8.30
CA TYR A 146 -6.82 -10.28 8.58
C TYR A 146 -7.74 -9.11 8.99
N ASP A 147 -7.19 -8.21 9.79
CA ASP A 147 -7.85 -6.96 10.14
C ASP A 147 -7.80 -5.99 8.96
N ILE A 148 -6.70 -5.98 8.22
CA ILE A 148 -6.52 -5.20 6.99
C ILE A 148 -5.77 -5.99 5.90
N VAL A 149 -6.30 -5.96 4.69
CA VAL A 149 -5.70 -6.52 3.46
C VAL A 149 -5.34 -5.36 2.54
N ILE A 150 -4.07 -5.19 2.24
CA ILE A 150 -3.57 -4.11 1.37
C ILE A 150 -3.14 -4.71 0.04
N LEU A 151 -3.72 -4.21 -1.05
CA LEU A 151 -3.46 -4.66 -2.41
C LEU A 151 -2.61 -3.62 -3.15
N ASP A 152 -1.30 -3.88 -3.37
CA ASP A 152 -0.45 -3.03 -4.22
C ASP A 152 -0.69 -3.38 -5.70
N CYS A 153 -1.41 -2.51 -6.42
CA CYS A 153 -1.89 -2.76 -7.76
C CYS A 153 -1.06 -2.04 -8.83
N PRO A 154 -1.10 -2.44 -10.10
CA PRO A 154 -0.50 -1.68 -11.18
C PRO A 154 -1.17 -0.31 -11.38
N PRO A 155 -0.53 0.62 -12.12
CA PRO A 155 -1.12 1.93 -12.40
C PRO A 155 -2.44 1.84 -13.18
N LEU A 156 -3.42 2.63 -12.77
CA LEU A 156 -4.80 2.56 -13.25
C LEU A 156 -4.96 2.87 -14.76
N LEU A 157 -4.20 3.85 -15.27
CA LEU A 157 -4.30 4.27 -16.67
C LEU A 157 -3.39 3.49 -17.63
N VAL A 158 -2.59 2.54 -17.10
CA VAL A 158 -1.62 1.80 -17.92
C VAL A 158 -2.16 0.43 -18.31
N VAL A 159 -2.85 -0.25 -17.38
CA VAL A 159 -3.39 -1.60 -17.60
C VAL A 159 -4.75 -1.77 -16.92
N SER A 160 -5.58 -2.66 -17.44
CA SER A 160 -6.92 -2.95 -16.90
C SER A 160 -6.91 -3.74 -15.59
N ASP A 161 -5.76 -4.29 -15.21
CA ASP A 161 -5.62 -5.18 -14.06
C ASP A 161 -6.15 -4.52 -12.76
N ALA A 162 -5.87 -3.22 -12.55
CA ALA A 162 -6.34 -2.49 -11.38
C ALA A 162 -7.88 -2.41 -11.29
N LEU A 163 -8.58 -2.28 -12.43
CA LEU A 163 -10.05 -2.28 -12.48
C LEU A 163 -10.63 -3.68 -12.20
N ILE A 164 -9.94 -4.74 -12.62
CA ILE A 164 -10.36 -6.11 -12.31
C ILE A 164 -10.27 -6.36 -10.81
N ILE A 165 -9.15 -5.95 -10.21
CA ILE A 165 -8.89 -6.11 -8.78
C ILE A 165 -9.92 -5.34 -7.92
N SER A 166 -10.38 -4.16 -8.37
CA SER A 166 -11.32 -3.33 -7.62
C SER A 166 -12.66 -3.99 -7.32
N LYS A 167 -13.03 -5.03 -8.06
CA LYS A 167 -14.23 -5.85 -7.77
C LYS A 167 -14.11 -6.64 -6.45
N HIS A 168 -12.89 -6.78 -5.93
CA HIS A 168 -12.58 -7.55 -4.73
C HIS A 168 -12.08 -6.66 -3.58
N SER A 169 -12.05 -5.33 -3.77
CA SER A 169 -11.68 -4.35 -2.75
C SER A 169 -12.90 -3.58 -2.25
N ASP A 170 -12.80 -3.03 -1.03
CA ASP A 170 -13.84 -2.18 -0.46
C ASP A 170 -13.72 -0.74 -0.94
N GLY A 171 -12.54 -0.35 -1.36
CA GLY A 171 -12.26 0.94 -1.94
C GLY A 171 -10.81 1.15 -2.28
N VAL A 172 -10.56 2.27 -2.94
CA VAL A 172 -9.28 2.64 -3.54
C VAL A 172 -8.69 3.84 -2.82
N LEU A 173 -7.41 3.78 -2.48
CA LEU A 173 -6.58 4.93 -2.23
C LEU A 173 -5.81 5.28 -3.51
N LEU A 174 -6.13 6.43 -4.10
CA LEU A 174 -5.48 6.90 -5.32
C LEU A 174 -4.20 7.67 -4.97
N ILE A 175 -3.07 7.22 -5.51
CA ILE A 175 -1.77 7.86 -5.34
C ILE A 175 -1.50 8.78 -6.54
N ALA A 176 -1.11 10.01 -6.25
CA ALA A 176 -0.60 10.97 -7.25
C ALA A 176 0.70 11.60 -6.76
N ALA A 177 1.62 11.90 -7.67
CA ALA A 177 2.88 12.54 -7.33
C ALA A 177 2.82 14.03 -7.66
N MET A 178 3.07 14.89 -6.67
CA MET A 178 3.07 16.34 -6.86
C MET A 178 4.14 16.74 -7.89
N ASN A 179 3.81 17.68 -8.74
CA ASN A 179 4.67 18.17 -9.85
C ASN A 179 5.09 17.09 -10.88
N GLN A 180 4.49 15.89 -10.85
CA GLN A 180 4.78 14.82 -11.79
C GLN A 180 3.52 14.27 -12.46
N THR A 181 2.42 14.08 -11.70
CA THR A 181 1.16 13.59 -12.25
C THR A 181 0.48 14.70 -13.04
N PRO A 182 0.28 14.55 -14.36
CA PRO A 182 -0.46 15.53 -15.15
C PRO A 182 -1.90 15.65 -14.64
N LYS A 183 -2.42 16.87 -14.59
CA LYS A 183 -3.78 17.14 -14.09
C LYS A 183 -4.84 16.36 -14.90
N GLU A 184 -4.67 16.30 -16.21
CA GLU A 184 -5.55 15.58 -17.14
C GLU A 184 -5.55 14.08 -16.84
N ALA A 185 -4.39 13.48 -16.60
CA ALA A 185 -4.27 12.06 -16.22
C ALA A 185 -4.94 11.78 -14.87
N PHE A 186 -4.77 12.68 -13.90
CA PHE A 186 -5.42 12.56 -12.60
C PHE A 186 -6.94 12.62 -12.71
N GLN A 187 -7.47 13.58 -13.50
CA GLN A 187 -8.91 13.70 -13.76
C GLN A 187 -9.46 12.48 -14.50
N GLU A 188 -8.71 11.93 -15.44
CA GLU A 188 -9.08 10.72 -16.18
C GLU A 188 -9.15 9.51 -15.24
N ALA A 189 -8.19 9.35 -14.33
CA ALA A 189 -8.20 8.28 -13.31
C ALA A 189 -9.44 8.38 -12.43
N LEU A 190 -9.77 9.57 -11.92
CA LEU A 190 -10.98 9.78 -11.11
C LEU A 190 -12.26 9.49 -11.91
N ARG A 191 -12.32 9.91 -13.19
CA ARG A 191 -13.46 9.63 -14.06
C ARG A 191 -13.64 8.13 -14.26
N LEU A 192 -12.55 7.40 -14.50
CA LEU A 192 -12.56 5.96 -14.70
C LEU A 192 -13.05 5.20 -13.47
N LEU A 193 -12.58 5.59 -12.28
CA LEU A 193 -13.05 5.02 -11.01
C LEU A 193 -14.55 5.26 -10.81
N LYS A 194 -15.01 6.49 -11.04
CA LYS A 194 -16.42 6.86 -10.92
C LYS A 194 -17.31 6.11 -11.91
N GLN A 195 -16.91 6.00 -13.17
CA GLN A 195 -17.67 5.28 -14.21
C GLN A 195 -17.84 3.78 -13.90
N ASN A 196 -16.89 3.20 -13.18
CA ASN A 196 -16.94 1.81 -12.74
C ASN A 196 -17.56 1.63 -11.35
N ASN A 197 -18.14 2.69 -10.74
CA ASN A 197 -18.71 2.69 -9.40
C ASN A 197 -17.73 2.23 -8.31
N ILE A 198 -16.44 2.51 -8.47
CA ILE A 198 -15.40 2.16 -7.51
C ILE A 198 -15.34 3.24 -6.44
N LYS A 199 -15.46 2.82 -5.16
CA LYS A 199 -15.38 3.72 -4.01
C LYS A 199 -13.95 4.23 -3.86
N VAL A 200 -13.78 5.55 -3.79
CA VAL A 200 -12.48 6.18 -3.53
C VAL A 200 -12.45 6.61 -2.06
N PHE A 201 -11.56 6.00 -1.27
CA PHE A 201 -11.37 6.34 0.14
C PHE A 201 -10.59 7.64 0.33
N GLY A 202 -9.78 8.00 -0.66
CA GLY A 202 -9.02 9.25 -0.59
C GLY A 202 -7.95 9.32 -1.68
N ILE A 203 -7.21 10.42 -1.60
CA ILE A 203 -6.08 10.70 -2.48
C ILE A 203 -4.87 10.93 -1.58
N ASN A 204 -3.79 10.19 -1.82
CA ASN A 204 -2.51 10.43 -1.18
C ASN A 204 -1.54 11.09 -2.15
N LEU A 205 -1.11 12.32 -1.83
CA LEU A 205 -0.12 13.05 -2.60
C LEU A 205 1.28 12.69 -2.11
N THR A 206 2.10 12.17 -3.01
CA THR A 206 3.52 11.89 -2.76
C THR A 206 4.40 13.00 -3.31
N ARG A 207 5.69 13.02 -2.94
CA ARG A 207 6.69 14.00 -3.40
C ARG A 207 6.31 15.46 -3.11
N VAL A 208 5.56 15.67 -2.03
CA VAL A 208 5.28 17.01 -1.53
C VAL A 208 6.55 17.60 -0.96
N GLU A 209 7.06 18.68 -1.55
CA GLU A 209 8.18 19.42 -1.00
C GLU A 209 7.69 20.25 0.19
N THR A 210 8.17 19.94 1.39
CA THR A 210 8.01 20.82 2.54
C THR A 210 8.96 22.00 2.40
N LYS A 211 8.54 23.05 1.65
CA LYS A 211 9.26 24.32 1.71
C LYS A 211 9.15 24.85 3.14
N LYS A 212 10.27 25.34 3.69
CA LYS A 212 10.37 26.07 4.96
C LYS A 212 9.62 27.42 4.89
N SER A 213 8.37 27.45 4.51
CA SER A 213 7.57 28.67 4.42
C SER A 213 6.16 28.43 4.96
N GLY A 214 5.93 28.88 6.18
CA GLY A 214 4.61 29.18 6.75
C GLY A 214 3.67 28.04 7.14
N TYR A 215 3.67 26.93 6.41
CA TYR A 215 2.84 25.75 6.73
C TYR A 215 3.62 24.65 7.47
N GLY A 216 4.95 24.72 7.52
CA GLY A 216 5.85 23.75 8.18
C GLY A 216 5.96 23.93 9.69
N GLU A 217 5.62 25.11 10.24
CA GLU A 217 5.78 25.38 11.67
C GLU A 217 4.82 24.59 12.57
N HIS A 218 3.71 24.10 12.05
CA HIS A 218 2.80 23.22 12.81
C HIS A 218 3.32 21.78 12.98
N TYR A 219 4.35 21.37 12.25
CA TYR A 219 4.90 20.01 12.34
C TYR A 219 6.03 19.86 13.36
N HIS A 220 6.59 20.97 13.89
CA HIS A 220 7.71 20.95 14.85
C HIS A 220 7.29 20.88 16.33
N TYR A 221 6.00 20.71 16.65
CA TYR A 221 5.51 20.78 18.03
C TYR A 221 5.96 19.61 18.92
N TYR A 222 6.46 18.51 18.35
CA TYR A 222 6.87 17.31 19.10
C TYR A 222 8.40 17.13 19.25
N GLU A 223 9.24 17.87 18.54
CA GLU A 223 10.70 17.77 18.70
C GLU A 223 11.27 18.57 19.88
N TYR A 224 10.46 19.35 20.60
CA TYR A 224 10.96 20.34 21.55
C TYR A 224 11.08 19.85 23.01
N ASN A 225 10.51 18.71 23.39
CA ASN A 225 10.48 18.29 24.80
C ASN A 225 11.66 17.41 25.27
N ASP A 226 12.46 16.84 24.36
CA ASP A 226 13.59 15.97 24.80
C ASP A 226 14.90 16.73 25.09
N LYS A 227 14.97 18.03 24.83
CA LYS A 227 16.20 18.80 25.09
C LYS A 227 16.20 19.60 26.41
N GLU A 228 15.07 19.76 27.07
CA GLU A 228 15.03 20.51 28.34
C GLU A 228 15.25 19.61 29.58
N GLU A 229 15.01 18.31 29.52
CA GLU A 229 15.28 17.43 30.67
C GLU A 229 16.76 17.07 30.84
N SER A 230 17.61 17.27 29.85
CA SER A 230 19.06 17.02 29.97
C SER A 230 19.88 18.21 30.51
N ALA A 231 19.27 19.37 30.65
CA ALA A 231 19.94 20.62 31.13
C ALA A 231 19.65 20.95 32.62
N ALA A 232 18.70 20.26 33.28
CA ALA A 232 18.32 20.51 34.66
C ALA A 232 18.97 19.56 35.68
N GLY A 233 19.92 18.74 35.26
CA GLY A 233 20.64 17.75 36.09
C GLY A 233 22.15 17.97 36.16
N LYS A 234 22.60 19.19 36.43
CA LYS A 234 23.97 19.46 36.90
C LYS A 234 23.97 20.54 37.97
#